data_a68a8c45c174006796002f9e2b79b00a
#
_entry.id   a68a8c45c174006796002f9e2b79b00a
#
_cell.length_a   1.000
_cell.length_b   1.000
_cell.length_c   1.000
_cell.angle_alpha   90.00
_cell.angle_beta   90.00
_cell.angle_gamma   90.00
#
_symmetry.space_group_name_H-M   'P 1'
#
loop_
_entity.id
_entity.type
_entity.pdbx_description
1 polymer ?
#
loop_
_entity_poly.entity_id
_entity_poly.type
_entity_poly.pdbx_seq_one_letter_code
_entity_poly.pdbx_strand_id
1 'polypeptide(L)'
;RAIYKGIVEFFANQEGIKNYEFQPLPVNSFAVTPAGEKSFKLTWKPTADTLSTRADAKSYIVYERTGEGGFRQVAITENTEYTVTISDNAIHSYQIVAQNNGGISFPSETLSLGVADNSKGNVMVVNGFTRVSAPDSFDSGEIAGFMPAYDNGVPYISDISYIGEMVEFRRELPWMTDEACGFGTSRSNYETKVIAGNSFDFPAVHGQSILDAGYSFVSSSLEAVENGSVDLKQYQVLDLILGKQKTTVIGRGEKADKFAIFSDALQSAVKQYCEAGGNVFVSGSYVASDIWDNKKADESKKEFASKVLGYRWGVGQAAHEGEVKFVPTYFDAFTTGNCTFAQKYNEDIYAVESPDAVMPADKDKGCTLLRYSENNISAGVVNDFGGYKTCVVGFPFETIKCKEQRDNLMRQVLDFFTNEKK
;
A
#
# COMPACT_ATOMS: atom_id res chain seq x y z
N ARG A 1 -10.32 18.30 10.88
CA ARG A 1 -11.45 17.80 11.69
C ARG A 1 -11.91 18.84 12.72
N ALA A 2 -11.01 19.43 13.54
CA ALA A 2 -11.39 20.42 14.54
C ALA A 2 -12.05 21.66 13.94
N ILE A 3 -11.50 22.20 12.85
CA ILE A 3 -12.08 23.36 12.13
C ILE A 3 -13.50 23.04 11.65
N TYR A 4 -13.71 21.88 11.03
CA TYR A 4 -15.01 21.42 10.57
C TYR A 4 -16.04 21.38 11.74
N LYS A 5 -15.65 20.78 12.87
CA LYS A 5 -16.52 20.72 14.06
C LYS A 5 -16.85 22.11 14.58
N GLY A 6 -15.85 22.99 14.70
CA GLY A 6 -16.06 24.37 15.15
C GLY A 6 -17.03 25.15 14.25
N ILE A 7 -16.98 24.95 12.93
CA ILE A 7 -17.91 25.57 11.99
C ILE A 7 -19.33 25.03 12.21
N VAL A 8 -19.50 23.72 12.31
CA VAL A 8 -20.81 23.10 12.54
C VAL A 8 -21.42 23.57 13.87
N GLU A 9 -20.62 23.59 14.95
CA GLU A 9 -21.06 24.07 16.27
C GLU A 9 -21.46 25.55 16.25
N PHE A 10 -20.69 26.38 15.57
CA PHE A 10 -20.98 27.81 15.45
C PHE A 10 -22.35 28.05 14.82
N PHE A 11 -22.62 27.42 13.66
CA PHE A 11 -23.89 27.60 12.98
C PHE A 11 -25.07 26.95 13.75
N ALA A 12 -24.87 25.77 14.33
CA ALA A 12 -25.90 25.12 15.14
C ALA A 12 -26.29 25.98 16.34
N ASN A 13 -25.32 26.62 17.01
CA ASN A 13 -25.59 27.53 18.13
C ASN A 13 -26.34 28.80 17.67
N GLN A 14 -25.99 29.39 16.51
CA GLN A 14 -26.68 30.55 15.96
C GLN A 14 -28.15 30.26 15.65
N GLU A 15 -28.42 29.07 15.10
CA GLU A 15 -29.77 28.65 14.70
C GLU A 15 -30.54 27.96 15.84
N GLY A 16 -29.96 27.80 17.02
CA GLY A 16 -30.59 27.16 18.18
C GLY A 16 -30.75 25.64 18.01
N ILE A 17 -30.02 25.02 17.08
CA ILE A 17 -30.07 23.57 16.82
C ILE A 17 -29.30 22.83 17.90
N LYS A 18 -29.97 22.09 18.76
CA LYS A 18 -29.36 21.34 19.87
C LYS A 18 -28.92 19.92 19.49
N ASN A 19 -29.59 19.30 18.53
CA ASN A 19 -29.44 17.90 18.15
C ASN A 19 -28.75 17.77 16.79
N TYR A 20 -27.58 18.43 16.63
CA TYR A 20 -26.74 18.25 15.45
C TYR A 20 -25.78 17.08 15.64
N GLU A 21 -25.40 16.45 14.54
CA GLU A 21 -24.40 15.37 14.48
C GLU A 21 -23.25 15.82 13.57
N PHE A 22 -22.06 15.27 13.83
CA PHE A 22 -20.94 15.43 12.93
C PHE A 22 -20.88 14.26 11.97
N GLN A 23 -20.40 14.49 10.78
CA GLN A 23 -20.07 13.45 9.81
C GLN A 23 -19.18 12.37 10.47
N PRO A 24 -19.48 11.06 10.29
CA PRO A 24 -18.68 9.98 10.86
C PRO A 24 -17.25 9.96 10.31
N LEU A 25 -16.38 9.23 10.99
CA LEU A 25 -15.08 8.83 10.43
C LEU A 25 -15.25 7.63 9.50
N PRO A 26 -14.33 7.43 8.52
CA PRO A 26 -14.30 6.21 7.72
C PRO A 26 -14.17 4.97 8.62
N VAL A 27 -14.70 3.86 8.17
CA VAL A 27 -14.53 2.58 8.85
C VAL A 27 -13.05 2.14 8.83
N ASN A 28 -12.69 1.23 9.71
CA ASN A 28 -11.37 0.59 9.76
C ASN A 28 -11.51 -0.94 9.76
N SER A 29 -10.39 -1.64 9.67
CA SER A 29 -10.35 -3.12 9.72
C SER A 29 -11.26 -3.77 8.68
N PHE A 30 -11.35 -3.16 7.50
CA PHE A 30 -12.14 -3.70 6.41
C PHE A 30 -11.50 -4.98 5.87
N ALA A 31 -12.29 -6.03 5.68
CA ALA A 31 -11.82 -7.30 5.15
C ALA A 31 -12.90 -7.97 4.30
N VAL A 32 -12.43 -8.72 3.30
CA VAL A 32 -13.23 -9.62 2.47
C VAL A 32 -12.78 -11.05 2.75
N THR A 33 -13.69 -11.90 3.19
CA THR A 33 -13.39 -13.29 3.51
C THR A 33 -14.40 -14.23 2.85
N PRO A 34 -13.99 -15.47 2.48
CA PRO A 34 -14.93 -16.47 1.96
C PRO A 34 -16.02 -16.82 2.99
N ALA A 35 -17.27 -16.94 2.53
CA ALA A 35 -18.42 -17.34 3.35
C ALA A 35 -19.17 -18.54 2.78
N GLY A 36 -18.73 -19.07 1.64
CA GLY A 36 -19.31 -20.19 0.92
C GLY A 36 -18.83 -20.21 -0.53
N GLU A 37 -19.38 -21.10 -1.33
CA GLU A 37 -19.11 -21.13 -2.76
C GLU A 37 -19.63 -19.85 -3.41
N LYS A 38 -18.71 -19.05 -4.02
CA LYS A 38 -19.00 -17.74 -4.63
C LYS A 38 -19.68 -16.72 -3.69
N SER A 39 -19.68 -16.98 -2.38
CA SER A 39 -20.23 -16.09 -1.35
C SER A 39 -19.11 -15.54 -0.48
N PHE A 40 -19.12 -14.23 -0.22
CA PHE A 40 -18.07 -13.55 0.51
C PHE A 40 -18.67 -12.61 1.56
N LYS A 41 -18.01 -12.57 2.71
CA LYS A 41 -18.37 -11.69 3.80
C LYS A 41 -17.47 -10.47 3.78
N LEU A 42 -18.07 -9.30 3.71
CA LEU A 42 -17.46 -8.00 3.95
C LEU A 42 -17.61 -7.70 5.44
N THR A 43 -16.54 -7.40 6.15
CA THR A 43 -16.56 -7.04 7.57
C THR A 43 -15.74 -5.79 7.81
N TRP A 44 -16.16 -4.95 8.74
CA TRP A 44 -15.47 -3.71 9.11
C TRP A 44 -15.73 -3.34 10.56
N LYS A 45 -15.00 -2.36 11.07
CA LYS A 45 -15.22 -1.77 12.40
C LYS A 45 -15.52 -0.27 12.28
N PRO A 46 -16.43 0.27 13.07
CA PRO A 46 -16.64 1.71 13.14
C PRO A 46 -15.39 2.38 13.76
N THR A 47 -15.06 3.57 13.29
CA THR A 47 -14.01 4.38 13.89
C THR A 47 -14.64 5.41 14.82
N ALA A 48 -14.36 5.30 16.11
CA ALA A 48 -14.80 6.26 17.10
C ALA A 48 -14.06 7.60 16.93
N ASP A 49 -14.78 8.70 16.96
CA ASP A 49 -14.18 10.03 17.02
C ASP A 49 -13.87 10.39 18.47
N THR A 50 -12.60 10.41 18.84
CA THR A 50 -12.13 10.67 20.21
C THR A 50 -12.50 12.06 20.73
N LEU A 51 -12.94 12.96 19.85
CA LEU A 51 -13.32 14.33 20.22
C LEU A 51 -14.84 14.49 20.41
N SER A 52 -15.68 13.56 19.97
CA SER A 52 -17.13 13.66 20.11
C SER A 52 -17.86 12.39 19.70
N THR A 53 -18.74 11.88 20.56
CA THR A 53 -19.68 10.79 20.25
C THR A 53 -20.79 11.20 19.28
N ARG A 54 -20.97 12.50 19.01
CA ARG A 54 -21.93 13.00 17.99
C ARG A 54 -21.52 12.63 16.56
N ALA A 55 -20.34 12.01 16.37
CA ALA A 55 -19.85 11.53 15.09
C ALA A 55 -20.01 10.01 14.92
N ASP A 56 -20.68 9.32 15.82
CA ASP A 56 -20.84 7.87 15.74
C ASP A 56 -21.67 7.48 14.51
N ALA A 57 -21.22 6.44 13.81
CA ALA A 57 -21.93 5.89 12.68
C ALA A 57 -23.24 5.21 13.14
N LYS A 58 -24.32 5.36 12.37
CA LYS A 58 -25.63 4.72 12.60
C LYS A 58 -25.92 3.63 11.57
N SER A 59 -25.37 3.79 10.38
CA SER A 59 -25.51 2.85 9.28
C SER A 59 -24.31 2.93 8.36
N TYR A 60 -24.22 2.01 7.41
CA TYR A 60 -23.13 1.89 6.46
C TYR A 60 -23.70 1.68 5.07
N ILE A 61 -23.11 2.37 4.09
CA ILE A 61 -23.42 2.19 2.69
C ILE A 61 -22.33 1.29 2.09
N VAL A 62 -22.75 0.22 1.45
CA VAL A 62 -21.85 -0.68 0.71
C VAL A 62 -21.89 -0.28 -0.76
N TYR A 63 -20.72 0.05 -1.29
CA TYR A 63 -20.52 0.31 -2.72
C TYR A 63 -19.80 -0.84 -3.37
N GLU A 64 -20.16 -1.15 -4.60
CA GLU A 64 -19.54 -2.17 -5.46
C GLU A 64 -19.13 -1.57 -6.79
N ARG A 65 -18.01 -2.02 -7.29
CA ARG A 65 -17.54 -1.81 -8.67
C ARG A 65 -17.18 -3.17 -9.28
N THR A 66 -17.63 -3.43 -10.50
CA THR A 66 -17.25 -4.62 -11.28
C THR A 66 -16.28 -4.20 -12.37
N GLY A 67 -15.10 -4.84 -12.43
CA GLY A 67 -14.04 -4.49 -13.36
C GLY A 67 -13.61 -3.03 -13.24
N GLU A 68 -13.50 -2.34 -14.37
CA GLU A 68 -13.11 -0.90 -14.47
C GLU A 68 -14.30 0.06 -14.40
N GLY A 69 -15.50 -0.42 -14.05
CA GLY A 69 -16.70 0.40 -13.95
C GLY A 69 -16.65 1.42 -12.82
N GLY A 70 -17.74 2.19 -12.67
CA GLY A 70 -17.94 3.09 -11.54
C GLY A 70 -18.52 2.36 -10.32
N PHE A 71 -18.26 2.91 -9.12
CA PHE A 71 -18.89 2.43 -7.89
C PHE A 71 -20.40 2.72 -7.90
N ARG A 72 -21.19 1.72 -7.52
CA ARG A 72 -22.64 1.84 -7.32
C ARG A 72 -23.00 1.38 -5.91
N GLN A 73 -23.98 2.00 -5.30
CA GLN A 73 -24.53 1.56 -4.03
C GLN A 73 -25.27 0.22 -4.23
N VAL A 74 -24.90 -0.78 -3.43
CA VAL A 74 -25.57 -2.10 -3.46
C VAL A 74 -26.36 -2.40 -2.20
N ALA A 75 -26.01 -1.78 -1.05
CA ALA A 75 -26.75 -1.96 0.18
C ALA A 75 -26.60 -0.76 1.12
N ILE A 76 -27.54 -0.67 2.08
CA ILE A 76 -27.41 0.10 3.32
C ILE A 76 -27.70 -0.87 4.47
N THR A 77 -26.86 -0.89 5.50
CA THR A 77 -27.00 -1.78 6.65
C THR A 77 -26.63 -1.07 7.95
N GLU A 78 -27.23 -1.45 9.06
CA GLU A 78 -26.82 -1.03 10.40
C GLU A 78 -25.77 -1.98 11.01
N ASN A 79 -25.58 -3.16 10.39
CA ASN A 79 -24.57 -4.13 10.81
C ASN A 79 -23.18 -3.72 10.32
N THR A 80 -22.16 -4.23 10.99
CA THR A 80 -20.75 -4.08 10.59
C THR A 80 -20.25 -5.21 9.68
N GLU A 81 -21.18 -5.86 9.01
CA GLU A 81 -20.91 -6.91 8.03
C GLU A 81 -21.99 -6.93 6.94
N TYR A 82 -21.61 -7.42 5.76
CA TYR A 82 -22.52 -7.64 4.64
C TYR A 82 -22.02 -8.83 3.81
N THR A 83 -22.94 -9.67 3.35
CA THR A 83 -22.60 -10.82 2.51
C THR A 83 -22.95 -10.54 1.06
N VAL A 84 -21.98 -10.76 0.17
CA VAL A 84 -22.15 -10.65 -1.29
C VAL A 84 -22.00 -12.02 -1.94
N THR A 85 -22.69 -12.20 -3.06
CA THR A 85 -22.55 -13.39 -3.90
C THR A 85 -22.21 -12.95 -5.31
N ILE A 86 -21.15 -13.48 -5.89
CA ILE A 86 -20.72 -13.19 -7.26
C ILE A 86 -21.14 -14.32 -8.19
N SER A 87 -21.42 -13.99 -9.44
CA SER A 87 -21.89 -14.97 -10.44
C SER A 87 -20.96 -15.09 -11.66
N ASP A 88 -19.96 -14.26 -11.73
CA ASP A 88 -18.99 -14.19 -12.84
C ASP A 88 -17.54 -14.30 -12.33
N ASN A 89 -16.58 -14.14 -13.22
CA ASN A 89 -15.15 -14.21 -12.94
C ASN A 89 -14.49 -12.82 -13.03
N ALA A 90 -15.28 -11.75 -13.01
CA ALA A 90 -14.76 -10.40 -12.97
C ALA A 90 -14.20 -10.06 -11.57
N ILE A 91 -13.40 -9.02 -11.50
CA ILE A 91 -13.00 -8.44 -10.21
C ILE A 91 -14.15 -7.62 -9.67
N HIS A 92 -14.55 -7.92 -8.45
CA HIS A 92 -15.50 -7.14 -7.68
C HIS A 92 -14.77 -6.35 -6.61
N SER A 93 -14.93 -5.04 -6.61
CA SER A 93 -14.28 -4.12 -5.66
C SER A 93 -15.33 -3.44 -4.80
N TYR A 94 -15.04 -3.31 -3.51
CA TYR A 94 -15.97 -2.79 -2.52
C TYR A 94 -15.38 -1.63 -1.73
N GLN A 95 -16.24 -0.68 -1.37
CA GLN A 95 -15.97 0.40 -0.44
C GLN A 95 -17.09 0.49 0.58
N ILE A 96 -16.76 0.83 1.80
CA ILE A 96 -17.72 1.05 2.89
C ILE A 96 -17.69 2.51 3.30
N VAL A 97 -18.86 3.11 3.39
CA VAL A 97 -19.05 4.49 3.82
C VAL A 97 -19.93 4.50 5.06
N ALA A 98 -19.45 5.06 6.16
CA ALA A 98 -20.23 5.23 7.38
C ALA A 98 -21.19 6.42 7.25
N GLN A 99 -22.38 6.33 7.82
CA GLN A 99 -23.44 7.33 7.73
C GLN A 99 -24.11 7.60 9.07
N ASN A 100 -24.47 8.87 9.30
CA ASN A 100 -25.41 9.32 10.35
C ASN A 100 -26.15 10.56 9.85
N ASN A 101 -26.92 11.25 10.72
CA ASN A 101 -27.68 12.45 10.30
C ASN A 101 -26.76 13.66 9.99
N GLY A 102 -25.51 13.65 10.42
CA GLY A 102 -24.51 14.69 10.11
C GLY A 102 -23.86 14.51 8.72
N GLY A 103 -24.14 13.39 8.04
CA GLY A 103 -23.64 13.11 6.70
C GLY A 103 -22.99 11.74 6.56
N ILE A 104 -22.18 11.60 5.50
CA ILE A 104 -21.44 10.37 5.18
C ILE A 104 -19.94 10.58 5.36
N SER A 105 -19.22 9.55 5.73
CA SER A 105 -17.76 9.56 5.82
C SER A 105 -17.08 9.62 4.44
N PHE A 106 -15.77 9.87 4.39
CA PHE A 106 -14.99 9.40 3.26
C PHE A 106 -15.10 7.87 3.15
N PRO A 107 -14.94 7.30 1.94
CA PRO A 107 -14.96 5.85 1.78
C PRO A 107 -13.79 5.19 2.51
N SER A 108 -13.94 3.91 2.82
CA SER A 108 -12.81 3.04 3.19
C SER A 108 -11.81 2.94 2.02
N GLU A 109 -10.69 2.29 2.25
CA GLU A 109 -9.91 1.73 1.15
C GLU A 109 -10.76 0.80 0.29
N THR A 110 -10.34 0.59 -0.96
CA THR A 110 -11.00 -0.32 -1.88
C THR A 110 -10.42 -1.72 -1.71
N LEU A 111 -11.26 -2.65 -1.30
CA LEU A 111 -10.89 -4.06 -1.28
C LEU A 111 -11.58 -4.81 -2.41
N SER A 112 -10.89 -5.81 -2.96
CA SER A 112 -11.33 -6.53 -4.14
C SER A 112 -11.31 -8.03 -3.91
N LEU A 113 -12.10 -8.73 -4.69
CA LEU A 113 -12.11 -10.18 -4.78
C LEU A 113 -12.27 -10.64 -6.22
N GLY A 114 -11.84 -11.85 -6.51
CA GLY A 114 -12.05 -12.49 -7.78
C GLY A 114 -11.97 -14.01 -7.66
N VAL A 115 -12.77 -14.70 -8.46
CA VAL A 115 -12.82 -16.17 -8.47
C VAL A 115 -12.40 -16.68 -9.83
N ALA A 116 -11.34 -17.46 -9.90
CA ALA A 116 -10.89 -18.13 -11.10
C ALA A 116 -11.65 -19.42 -11.33
N ASP A 117 -11.99 -19.74 -12.58
CA ASP A 117 -12.51 -21.06 -12.94
C ASP A 117 -11.44 -22.13 -12.67
N ASN A 118 -11.82 -23.20 -11.98
CA ASN A 118 -10.89 -24.27 -11.57
C ASN A 118 -9.67 -23.73 -10.84
N SER A 119 -9.89 -22.84 -9.88
CA SER A 119 -8.85 -22.16 -9.13
C SER A 119 -7.75 -23.10 -8.63
N LYS A 120 -6.48 -22.75 -8.89
CA LYS A 120 -5.30 -23.47 -8.41
C LYS A 120 -5.07 -23.29 -6.90
N GLY A 121 -5.71 -22.28 -6.29
CA GLY A 121 -5.58 -21.95 -4.89
C GLY A 121 -6.12 -20.56 -4.57
N ASN A 122 -6.01 -20.17 -3.30
CA ASN A 122 -6.53 -18.90 -2.79
C ASN A 122 -5.39 -18.01 -2.29
N VAL A 123 -5.42 -16.76 -2.72
CA VAL A 123 -4.48 -15.71 -2.32
C VAL A 123 -5.19 -14.69 -1.43
N MET A 124 -4.56 -14.31 -0.31
CA MET A 124 -4.95 -13.13 0.45
C MET A 124 -4.09 -11.96 0.01
N VAL A 125 -4.71 -10.91 -0.52
CA VAL A 125 -4.04 -9.63 -0.84
C VAL A 125 -4.25 -8.68 0.33
N VAL A 126 -3.17 -8.27 0.99
CA VAL A 126 -3.22 -7.32 2.11
C VAL A 126 -2.76 -5.95 1.65
N ASN A 127 -3.67 -4.96 1.74
CA ASN A 127 -3.33 -3.58 1.45
C ASN A 127 -2.61 -2.95 2.64
N GLY A 128 -1.28 -2.99 2.61
CA GLY A 128 -0.40 -2.37 3.61
C GLY A 128 0.04 -0.95 3.25
N PHE A 129 -0.36 -0.44 2.07
CA PHE A 129 -0.01 0.90 1.64
C PHE A 129 -1.09 1.92 2.07
N THR A 130 -0.93 2.44 3.27
CA THR A 130 -1.87 3.40 3.89
C THR A 130 -1.32 4.84 3.93
N ARG A 131 -0.07 5.05 3.51
CA ARG A 131 0.63 6.32 3.61
C ARG A 131 0.03 7.39 2.72
N VAL A 132 -0.19 8.57 3.33
CA VAL A 132 -0.40 9.87 2.67
C VAL A 132 0.53 10.87 3.36
N SER A 133 1.40 11.53 2.61
CA SER A 133 2.39 12.44 3.18
C SER A 133 2.85 13.49 2.18
N ALA A 134 3.28 14.64 2.69
CA ALA A 134 4.09 15.60 1.93
C ALA A 134 5.44 14.98 1.55
N PRO A 135 6.18 15.61 0.62
CA PRO A 135 7.57 15.26 0.36
C PRO A 135 8.44 15.34 1.62
N ASP A 136 9.55 14.59 1.65
CA ASP A 136 10.53 14.69 2.73
C ASP A 136 11.05 16.12 2.87
N SER A 137 11.27 16.56 4.10
CA SER A 137 11.61 17.95 4.39
C SER A 137 12.78 18.05 5.36
N PHE A 138 13.53 19.14 5.22
CA PHE A 138 14.61 19.50 6.13
C PHE A 138 14.47 20.95 6.61
N ASP A 139 14.99 21.23 7.79
CA ASP A 139 15.12 22.58 8.35
C ASP A 139 16.40 22.64 9.20
N SER A 140 17.39 23.40 8.75
CA SER A 140 18.65 23.63 9.45
C SER A 140 18.67 24.95 10.24
N GLY A 141 17.56 25.69 10.26
CA GLY A 141 17.46 27.02 10.83
C GLY A 141 17.73 28.14 9.81
N GLU A 142 18.76 28.03 9.01
CA GLU A 142 19.09 28.98 7.94
C GLU A 142 18.39 28.61 6.63
N ILE A 143 18.37 27.33 6.29
CA ILE A 143 17.79 26.78 5.09
C ILE A 143 16.73 25.77 5.49
N ALA A 144 15.56 25.84 4.87
CA ALA A 144 14.52 24.83 4.95
C ALA A 144 14.06 24.48 3.55
N GLY A 145 13.53 23.26 3.37
CA GLY A 145 13.05 22.85 2.05
C GLY A 145 12.52 21.42 2.01
N PHE A 146 12.31 20.95 0.80
CA PHE A 146 11.86 19.60 0.50
C PHE A 146 12.89 18.88 -0.38
N MET A 147 12.97 17.54 -0.21
CA MET A 147 13.87 16.68 -0.97
C MET A 147 13.10 15.59 -1.70
N PRO A 148 12.29 15.94 -2.70
CA PRO A 148 11.42 14.98 -3.38
C PRO A 148 12.17 13.90 -4.16
N ALA A 149 13.45 14.11 -4.49
CA ALA A 149 14.29 13.07 -5.09
C ALA A 149 14.52 11.87 -4.16
N TYR A 150 14.44 12.07 -2.84
CA TYR A 150 14.55 10.99 -1.85
C TYR A 150 13.19 10.43 -1.45
N ASP A 151 12.21 11.31 -1.31
CA ASP A 151 10.84 10.96 -0.97
C ASP A 151 9.93 12.10 -1.44
N ASN A 152 9.28 11.91 -2.56
CA ASN A 152 8.38 12.91 -3.13
C ASN A 152 7.02 12.98 -2.43
N GLY A 153 6.86 12.27 -1.29
CA GLY A 153 5.60 12.14 -0.61
C GLY A 153 4.61 11.25 -1.36
N VAL A 154 3.40 11.23 -0.85
CA VAL A 154 2.29 10.50 -1.44
C VAL A 154 1.02 11.34 -1.31
N PRO A 155 0.55 11.98 -2.37
CA PRO A 155 -0.75 12.65 -2.37
C PRO A 155 -1.90 11.70 -2.07
N TYR A 156 -2.97 12.22 -1.48
CA TYR A 156 -4.24 11.49 -1.37
C TYR A 156 -4.93 11.46 -2.74
N ILE A 157 -5.06 10.29 -3.33
CA ILE A 157 -5.60 10.03 -4.67
C ILE A 157 -4.74 10.72 -5.75
N SER A 158 -4.77 12.05 -5.83
CA SER A 158 -3.98 12.85 -6.77
C SER A 158 -3.80 14.29 -6.24
N ASP A 159 -2.80 14.99 -6.74
CA ASP A 159 -2.51 16.39 -6.39
C ASP A 159 -2.22 17.20 -7.66
N ILE A 160 -2.80 18.39 -7.73
CA ILE A 160 -2.56 19.37 -8.80
C ILE A 160 -1.71 20.55 -8.28
N SER A 161 -1.38 20.57 -7.00
CA SER A 161 -0.62 21.64 -6.35
C SER A 161 0.87 21.35 -6.28
N TYR A 162 1.32 20.18 -6.74
CA TYR A 162 2.74 19.85 -6.80
C TYR A 162 3.43 20.71 -7.85
N ILE A 163 4.43 21.48 -7.42
CA ILE A 163 5.04 22.52 -8.28
C ILE A 163 6.40 22.14 -8.85
N GLY A 164 7.10 21.17 -8.27
CA GLY A 164 8.41 20.81 -8.81
C GLY A 164 9.17 19.78 -8.00
N GLU A 165 10.36 19.45 -8.47
CA GLU A 165 11.23 18.41 -7.92
C GLU A 165 11.97 18.88 -6.67
N MET A 166 12.16 20.18 -6.49
CA MET A 166 12.86 20.75 -5.33
C MET A 166 12.26 22.08 -4.94
N VAL A 167 12.10 22.28 -3.64
CA VAL A 167 11.69 23.55 -3.05
C VAL A 167 12.69 23.89 -1.94
N GLU A 168 13.35 25.04 -2.05
CA GLU A 168 14.32 25.53 -1.07
C GLU A 168 13.94 26.92 -0.58
N PHE A 169 14.00 27.16 0.72
CA PHE A 169 13.72 28.44 1.37
C PHE A 169 14.95 28.89 2.16
N ARG A 170 15.49 30.07 1.82
CA ARG A 170 16.56 30.76 2.57
C ARG A 170 15.98 31.99 3.20
N ARG A 171 15.86 32.01 4.51
CA ARG A 171 15.20 33.12 5.24
C ARG A 171 15.90 34.48 5.09
N GLU A 172 17.20 34.49 4.84
CA GLU A 172 18.01 35.72 4.68
C GLU A 172 17.92 36.33 3.29
N LEU A 173 17.41 35.58 2.30
CA LEU A 173 17.31 36.06 0.93
C LEU A 173 15.93 36.66 0.66
N PRO A 174 15.85 37.67 -0.23
CA PRO A 174 14.57 38.18 -0.65
C PRO A 174 13.75 37.11 -1.37
N TRP A 175 12.43 37.32 -1.39
CA TRP A 175 11.54 36.47 -2.19
C TRP A 175 12.00 36.46 -3.65
N MET A 176 12.13 35.25 -4.18
CA MET A 176 12.43 35.03 -5.59
C MET A 176 11.38 34.12 -6.17
N THR A 177 11.01 34.40 -7.41
CA THR A 177 10.19 33.49 -8.22
C THR A 177 11.12 32.60 -9.02
N ASP A 178 10.57 31.44 -9.43
CA ASP A 178 11.29 30.56 -10.36
C ASP A 178 12.43 29.73 -9.73
N GLU A 179 13.34 29.24 -10.54
CA GLU A 179 14.33 28.20 -10.23
C GLU A 179 15.57 28.69 -9.47
N ALA A 180 15.66 29.99 -9.16
CA ALA A 180 16.79 30.54 -8.41
C ALA A 180 16.67 30.25 -6.91
N CYS A 181 17.77 29.93 -6.24
CA CYS A 181 17.79 29.77 -4.78
C CYS A 181 17.40 31.07 -4.09
N GLY A 182 16.33 31.04 -3.27
CA GLY A 182 15.82 32.18 -2.53
C GLY A 182 14.66 31.81 -1.64
N PHE A 183 14.01 32.79 -1.01
CA PHE A 183 12.82 32.51 -0.23
C PHE A 183 11.64 32.15 -1.16
N GLY A 184 11.11 30.94 -1.01
CA GLY A 184 9.99 30.43 -1.82
C GLY A 184 10.36 29.90 -3.20
N THR A 185 11.63 29.63 -3.46
CA THR A 185 12.09 29.05 -4.74
C THR A 185 11.60 27.64 -4.94
N SER A 186 11.17 27.34 -6.16
CA SER A 186 10.85 25.96 -6.58
C SER A 186 11.13 25.79 -8.05
N ARG A 187 11.32 24.53 -8.47
CA ARG A 187 11.29 24.14 -9.90
C ARG A 187 9.87 23.83 -10.30
N SER A 188 9.22 24.75 -10.98
CA SER A 188 7.78 24.70 -11.28
C SER A 188 7.42 23.80 -12.47
N ASN A 189 8.23 22.79 -12.77
CA ASN A 189 8.08 21.90 -13.93
C ASN A 189 6.83 20.99 -13.87
N TYR A 190 6.18 20.88 -12.71
CA TYR A 190 4.93 20.12 -12.54
C TYR A 190 3.72 21.01 -12.20
N GLU A 191 3.88 22.33 -12.22
CA GLU A 191 2.77 23.25 -12.02
C GLU A 191 1.66 22.97 -13.04
N THR A 192 0.41 22.91 -12.58
CA THR A 192 -0.79 22.59 -13.36
C THR A 192 -0.92 21.13 -13.84
N LYS A 193 0.01 20.25 -13.52
CA LYS A 193 -0.10 18.82 -13.85
C LYS A 193 -0.75 18.05 -12.71
N VAL A 194 -1.51 17.01 -13.07
CA VAL A 194 -2.03 16.04 -12.10
C VAL A 194 -0.93 15.05 -11.77
N ILE A 195 -0.65 14.90 -10.48
CA ILE A 195 0.32 13.92 -9.97
C ILE A 195 -0.46 12.85 -9.20
N ALA A 196 -0.39 11.61 -9.66
CA ALA A 196 -1.03 10.49 -8.99
C ALA A 196 -0.37 10.20 -7.64
N GLY A 197 -1.19 9.83 -6.66
CA GLY A 197 -0.79 9.44 -5.33
C GLY A 197 -1.36 8.08 -4.92
N ASN A 198 -1.68 7.92 -3.63
CA ASN A 198 -2.30 6.70 -3.13
C ASN A 198 -3.81 6.72 -3.41
N SER A 199 -4.25 5.89 -4.35
CA SER A 199 -5.66 5.71 -4.68
C SER A 199 -6.39 4.77 -3.72
N PHE A 200 -5.66 4.03 -2.87
CA PHE A 200 -6.19 2.99 -1.99
C PHE A 200 -6.95 1.87 -2.72
N ASP A 201 -6.60 1.59 -3.98
CA ASP A 201 -7.34 0.68 -4.88
C ASP A 201 -6.40 -0.33 -5.58
N PHE A 202 -5.25 -0.61 -5.00
CA PHE A 202 -4.25 -1.49 -5.58
C PHE A 202 -4.57 -2.99 -5.50
N PRO A 203 -5.41 -3.49 -4.56
CA PRO A 203 -5.80 -4.91 -4.55
C PRO A 203 -6.41 -5.40 -5.87
N ALA A 204 -7.11 -4.54 -6.62
CA ALA A 204 -7.63 -4.89 -7.94
C ALA A 204 -6.53 -5.13 -8.98
N VAL A 205 -5.45 -4.35 -8.94
CA VAL A 205 -4.31 -4.46 -9.87
C VAL A 205 -3.55 -5.77 -9.65
N HIS A 206 -3.24 -6.09 -8.38
CA HIS A 206 -2.61 -7.36 -8.01
C HIS A 206 -3.54 -8.54 -8.32
N GLY A 207 -4.81 -8.41 -7.94
CA GLY A 207 -5.84 -9.42 -8.15
C GLY A 207 -6.06 -9.79 -9.60
N GLN A 208 -5.93 -8.85 -10.54
CA GLN A 208 -6.01 -9.15 -11.97
C GLN A 208 -4.91 -10.12 -12.40
N SER A 209 -3.67 -9.86 -12.02
CA SER A 209 -2.55 -10.75 -12.35
C SER A 209 -2.64 -12.10 -11.62
N ILE A 210 -3.22 -12.14 -10.42
CA ILE A 210 -3.50 -13.38 -9.68
C ILE A 210 -4.54 -14.21 -10.40
N LEU A 211 -5.66 -13.61 -10.86
CA LEU A 211 -6.69 -14.28 -11.65
C LEU A 211 -6.14 -14.82 -12.97
N ASP A 212 -5.34 -14.02 -13.68
CA ASP A 212 -4.73 -14.41 -14.95
C ASP A 212 -3.71 -15.55 -14.78
N ALA A 213 -3.14 -15.71 -13.59
CA ALA A 213 -2.33 -16.86 -13.21
C ALA A 213 -3.17 -18.13 -12.85
N GLY A 214 -4.49 -18.00 -12.73
CA GLY A 214 -5.43 -19.07 -12.43
C GLY A 214 -5.70 -19.29 -10.94
N TYR A 215 -5.50 -18.28 -10.11
CA TYR A 215 -5.78 -18.30 -8.67
C TYR A 215 -6.96 -17.40 -8.33
N SER A 216 -7.75 -17.79 -7.34
CA SER A 216 -8.76 -16.92 -6.74
C SER A 216 -8.12 -16.03 -5.66
N PHE A 217 -8.69 -14.87 -5.41
CA PHE A 217 -8.20 -14.01 -4.34
C PHE A 217 -9.32 -13.27 -3.61
N VAL A 218 -9.00 -12.89 -2.40
CA VAL A 218 -9.73 -11.89 -1.59
C VAL A 218 -8.73 -10.89 -1.04
N SER A 219 -9.20 -9.78 -0.50
CA SER A 219 -8.31 -8.77 0.07
C SER A 219 -8.74 -8.29 1.45
N SER A 220 -7.77 -7.72 2.16
CA SER A 220 -7.95 -7.21 3.53
C SER A 220 -7.16 -5.93 3.73
N SER A 221 -7.64 -5.07 4.62
CA SER A 221 -6.84 -3.99 5.17
C SER A 221 -5.72 -4.54 6.06
N LEU A 222 -4.67 -3.76 6.24
CA LEU A 222 -3.59 -4.06 7.16
C LEU A 222 -4.10 -4.23 8.60
N GLU A 223 -4.97 -3.32 9.05
CA GLU A 223 -5.50 -3.32 10.42
C GLU A 223 -6.31 -4.59 10.74
N ALA A 224 -7.01 -5.16 9.74
CA ALA A 224 -7.78 -6.39 9.95
C ALA A 224 -6.87 -7.61 10.16
N VAL A 225 -5.70 -7.62 9.54
CA VAL A 225 -4.65 -8.63 9.79
C VAL A 225 -4.00 -8.41 11.16
N GLU A 226 -3.59 -7.18 11.46
CA GLU A 226 -2.90 -6.83 12.70
C GLU A 226 -3.74 -7.11 13.96
N ASN A 227 -5.05 -6.91 13.89
CA ASN A 227 -5.95 -7.16 15.02
C ASN A 227 -6.54 -8.58 15.05
N GLY A 228 -6.12 -9.47 14.13
CA GLY A 228 -6.56 -10.86 14.08
C GLY A 228 -7.99 -11.09 13.58
N SER A 229 -8.62 -10.08 12.92
CA SER A 229 -9.93 -10.24 12.30
C SER A 229 -9.89 -11.14 11.06
N VAL A 230 -8.72 -11.34 10.47
CA VAL A 230 -8.45 -12.22 9.34
C VAL A 230 -7.47 -13.32 9.76
N ASP A 231 -7.85 -14.57 9.53
CA ASP A 231 -6.96 -15.73 9.71
C ASP A 231 -6.22 -16.02 8.40
N LEU A 232 -4.95 -15.63 8.33
CA LEU A 232 -4.11 -15.83 7.14
C LEU A 232 -3.91 -17.32 6.80
N LYS A 233 -4.00 -18.23 7.76
CA LYS A 233 -3.75 -19.68 7.57
C LYS A 233 -4.73 -20.37 6.64
N GLN A 234 -5.83 -19.69 6.29
CA GLN A 234 -6.81 -20.19 5.30
C GLN A 234 -6.35 -20.01 3.86
N TYR A 235 -5.24 -19.29 3.62
CA TYR A 235 -4.74 -18.95 2.29
C TYR A 235 -3.38 -19.58 2.04
N GLN A 236 -3.12 -19.98 0.80
CA GLN A 236 -1.84 -20.56 0.39
C GLN A 236 -0.75 -19.53 0.18
N VAL A 237 -1.16 -18.34 -0.24
CA VAL A 237 -0.26 -17.21 -0.52
C VAL A 237 -0.80 -15.95 0.10
N LEU A 238 0.10 -15.20 0.73
CA LEU A 238 -0.08 -13.83 1.16
C LEU A 238 0.63 -12.91 0.17
N ASP A 239 -0.10 -11.98 -0.44
CA ASP A 239 0.42 -10.88 -1.24
C ASP A 239 0.32 -9.58 -0.43
N LEU A 240 1.45 -9.07 0.05
CA LEU A 240 1.52 -7.89 0.91
C LEU A 240 1.96 -6.66 0.10
N ILE A 241 1.01 -5.77 -0.16
CA ILE A 241 1.23 -4.50 -0.86
C ILE A 241 1.77 -3.49 0.14
N LEU A 242 3.00 -3.04 -0.03
CA LEU A 242 3.58 -1.96 0.79
C LEU A 242 3.76 -0.65 0.03
N GLY A 243 3.70 -0.66 -1.31
CA GLY A 243 3.76 0.55 -2.12
C GLY A 243 4.90 1.48 -1.71
N LYS A 244 4.57 2.71 -1.32
CA LYS A 244 5.49 3.69 -0.73
C LYS A 244 5.29 3.84 0.79
N GLN A 245 4.91 2.77 1.48
CA GLN A 245 4.82 2.75 2.95
C GLN A 245 6.21 2.99 3.55
N LYS A 246 6.31 3.98 4.45
CA LYS A 246 7.57 4.41 5.06
C LYS A 246 7.26 5.14 6.37
N THR A 247 8.06 4.91 7.40
CA THR A 247 8.00 5.68 8.64
C THR A 247 8.06 7.17 8.35
N THR A 248 7.04 7.88 8.74
CA THR A 248 6.86 9.30 8.43
C THR A 248 6.69 10.10 9.71
N VAL A 249 7.54 11.11 9.89
CA VAL A 249 7.49 12.05 11.03
C VAL A 249 6.26 12.94 10.89
N ILE A 250 5.46 13.03 11.96
CA ILE A 250 4.23 13.81 11.98
C ILE A 250 4.39 15.02 12.90
N GLY A 251 3.92 16.18 12.41
CA GLY A 251 3.87 17.42 13.20
C GLY A 251 5.25 17.88 13.68
N ARG A 252 6.27 17.81 12.83
CA ARG A 252 7.67 18.16 13.17
C ARG A 252 8.26 17.31 14.31
N GLY A 253 7.77 16.08 14.49
CA GLY A 253 8.20 15.20 15.57
C GLY A 253 7.46 15.38 16.90
N GLU A 254 6.46 16.24 16.95
CA GLU A 254 5.61 16.42 18.16
C GLU A 254 4.61 15.30 18.37
N LYS A 255 4.35 14.50 17.34
CA LYS A 255 3.46 13.34 17.38
C LYS A 255 4.23 12.07 17.09
N ALA A 256 3.64 10.94 17.46
CA ALA A 256 4.19 9.63 17.10
C ALA A 256 4.32 9.49 15.57
N ASP A 257 5.41 8.89 15.13
CA ASP A 257 5.62 8.56 13.73
C ASP A 257 4.50 7.63 13.23
N LYS A 258 4.18 7.72 11.94
CA LYS A 258 3.16 6.90 11.29
C LYS A 258 3.74 6.16 10.10
N PHE A 259 2.96 5.23 9.58
CA PHE A 259 3.21 4.52 8.32
C PHE A 259 4.49 3.67 8.30
N ALA A 260 5.04 3.31 9.47
CA ALA A 260 6.14 2.36 9.54
C ALA A 260 5.74 1.02 8.88
N ILE A 261 6.67 0.41 8.15
CA ILE A 261 6.48 -0.96 7.68
C ILE A 261 6.66 -1.94 8.84
N PHE A 262 6.03 -3.10 8.76
CA PHE A 262 6.18 -4.23 9.67
C PHE A 262 6.02 -3.85 11.16
N SER A 263 4.80 -3.44 11.52
CA SER A 263 4.43 -3.34 12.94
C SER A 263 4.64 -4.68 13.66
N ASP A 264 4.80 -4.67 14.98
CA ASP A 264 4.96 -5.92 15.77
C ASP A 264 3.81 -6.90 15.56
N ALA A 265 2.58 -6.38 15.40
CA ALA A 265 1.40 -7.19 15.13
C ALA A 265 1.49 -7.87 13.76
N LEU A 266 1.87 -7.14 12.71
CA LEU A 266 2.06 -7.69 11.38
C LEU A 266 3.20 -8.71 11.35
N GLN A 267 4.36 -8.40 11.97
CA GLN A 267 5.47 -9.34 12.10
C GLN A 267 5.02 -10.67 12.74
N SER A 268 4.25 -10.57 13.83
CA SER A 268 3.74 -11.75 14.53
C SER A 268 2.78 -12.56 13.67
N ALA A 269 1.85 -11.90 12.97
CA ALA A 269 0.88 -12.56 12.10
C ALA A 269 1.57 -13.28 10.92
N VAL A 270 2.49 -12.58 10.22
CA VAL A 270 3.23 -13.14 9.07
C VAL A 270 4.16 -14.28 9.51
N LYS A 271 4.85 -14.14 10.64
CA LYS A 271 5.70 -15.22 11.18
C LYS A 271 4.89 -16.49 11.45
N GLN A 272 3.76 -16.37 12.17
CA GLN A 272 2.88 -17.51 12.45
C GLN A 272 2.30 -18.14 11.18
N TYR A 273 2.02 -17.32 10.17
CA TYR A 273 1.55 -17.77 8.87
C TYR A 273 2.63 -18.57 8.12
N CYS A 274 3.87 -18.07 8.07
CA CYS A 274 5.02 -18.76 7.50
C CYS A 274 5.33 -20.09 8.23
N GLU A 275 5.30 -20.09 9.57
CA GLU A 275 5.48 -21.31 10.38
C GLU A 275 4.40 -22.35 10.12
N ALA A 276 3.21 -21.94 9.67
CA ALA A 276 2.13 -22.83 9.25
C ALA A 276 2.23 -23.29 7.77
N GLY A 277 3.29 -22.87 7.05
CA GLY A 277 3.54 -23.27 5.65
C GLY A 277 3.03 -22.27 4.61
N GLY A 278 2.59 -21.08 5.00
CA GLY A 278 2.10 -20.07 4.08
C GLY A 278 3.24 -19.33 3.36
N ASN A 279 3.06 -19.05 2.07
CA ASN A 279 4.04 -18.38 1.22
C ASN A 279 3.76 -16.88 1.12
N VAL A 280 4.81 -16.05 1.03
CA VAL A 280 4.67 -14.59 1.11
C VAL A 280 5.31 -13.89 -0.07
N PHE A 281 4.54 -13.08 -0.79
CA PHE A 281 5.03 -12.08 -1.72
C PHE A 281 4.95 -10.70 -1.07
N VAL A 282 6.02 -9.91 -1.15
CA VAL A 282 6.10 -8.53 -0.63
C VAL A 282 6.61 -7.63 -1.72
N SER A 283 5.91 -6.52 -1.97
CA SER A 283 6.36 -5.49 -2.92
C SER A 283 6.26 -4.09 -2.32
N GLY A 284 7.30 -3.28 -2.51
CA GLY A 284 7.30 -1.90 -2.03
C GLY A 284 8.65 -1.20 -2.20
N SER A 285 8.61 0.13 -2.21
CA SER A 285 9.76 0.99 -2.47
C SER A 285 10.74 1.06 -1.29
N TYR A 286 10.23 1.11 -0.05
CA TYR A 286 11.02 1.30 1.17
C TYR A 286 11.06 0.05 2.05
N VAL A 287 10.91 -1.13 1.45
CA VAL A 287 10.83 -2.41 2.19
C VAL A 287 12.09 -2.73 3.01
N ALA A 288 13.22 -2.13 2.65
CA ALA A 288 14.48 -2.34 3.33
C ALA A 288 15.02 -1.03 3.94
N SER A 289 15.03 0.08 3.22
CA SER A 289 15.56 1.36 3.72
C SER A 289 14.82 1.86 4.97
N ASP A 290 13.50 1.66 5.06
CA ASP A 290 12.74 2.02 6.28
C ASP A 290 13.19 1.24 7.53
N ILE A 291 13.85 0.09 7.36
CA ILE A 291 14.35 -0.74 8.46
C ILE A 291 15.81 -0.42 8.79
N TRP A 292 16.66 -0.30 7.75
CA TRP A 292 18.12 -0.23 7.94
C TRP A 292 18.67 1.19 7.89
N ASP A 293 18.05 2.09 7.12
CA ASP A 293 18.46 3.50 6.96
C ASP A 293 17.65 4.46 7.82
N ASN A 294 16.76 3.95 8.64
CA ASN A 294 15.98 4.75 9.57
C ASN A 294 16.82 5.09 10.81
N LYS A 295 16.83 6.38 11.22
CA LYS A 295 17.52 6.85 12.44
C LYS A 295 17.07 6.14 13.72
N LYS A 296 15.86 5.58 13.73
CA LYS A 296 15.29 4.80 14.83
C LYS A 296 15.36 3.31 14.49
N ALA A 297 16.59 2.80 14.29
CA ALA A 297 16.82 1.39 13.95
C ALA A 297 16.06 0.45 14.90
N ASP A 298 15.35 -0.51 14.33
CA ASP A 298 14.59 -1.53 15.05
C ASP A 298 15.14 -2.92 14.70
N GLU A 299 15.87 -3.50 15.65
CA GLU A 299 16.50 -4.81 15.45
C GLU A 299 15.46 -5.93 15.25
N SER A 300 14.26 -5.82 15.83
CA SER A 300 13.21 -6.81 15.62
C SER A 300 12.76 -6.86 14.16
N LYS A 301 12.64 -5.71 13.51
CA LYS A 301 12.31 -5.62 12.09
C LYS A 301 13.41 -6.18 11.20
N LYS A 302 14.68 -5.90 11.53
CA LYS A 302 15.83 -6.46 10.79
C LYS A 302 15.87 -7.99 10.91
N GLU A 303 15.60 -8.50 12.11
CA GLU A 303 15.52 -9.94 12.35
C GLU A 303 14.34 -10.57 11.60
N PHE A 304 13.17 -9.95 11.61
CA PHE A 304 12.02 -10.40 10.85
C PHE A 304 12.32 -10.41 9.35
N ALA A 305 12.81 -9.31 8.80
CA ALA A 305 13.16 -9.22 7.38
C ALA A 305 14.20 -10.26 6.95
N SER A 306 15.25 -10.47 7.76
CA SER A 306 16.33 -11.38 7.40
C SER A 306 16.01 -12.86 7.68
N LYS A 307 15.33 -13.19 8.78
CA LYS A 307 15.11 -14.59 9.19
C LYS A 307 13.78 -15.16 8.71
N VAL A 308 12.73 -14.31 8.57
CA VAL A 308 11.41 -14.75 8.13
C VAL A 308 11.20 -14.49 6.66
N LEU A 309 11.51 -13.28 6.18
CA LEU A 309 11.32 -12.93 4.77
C LEU A 309 12.56 -13.20 3.89
N GLY A 310 13.75 -13.39 4.49
CA GLY A 310 14.96 -13.85 3.81
C GLY A 310 15.74 -12.78 3.05
N TYR A 311 15.57 -11.51 3.37
CA TYR A 311 16.29 -10.44 2.70
C TYR A 311 17.00 -9.48 3.66
N ARG A 312 17.92 -8.72 3.11
CA ARG A 312 18.62 -7.61 3.75
C ARG A 312 18.75 -6.43 2.79
N TRP A 313 18.97 -5.27 3.35
CA TRP A 313 19.16 -4.04 2.59
C TRP A 313 20.50 -4.03 1.84
N GLY A 314 20.51 -3.52 0.63
CA GLY A 314 21.70 -3.20 -0.15
C GLY A 314 21.97 -1.69 -0.15
N VAL A 315 21.08 -0.93 -0.77
CA VAL A 315 21.12 0.52 -0.86
C VAL A 315 19.71 1.04 -1.16
N GLY A 316 19.36 2.23 -0.67
CA GLY A 316 18.18 2.97 -1.12
C GLY A 316 18.45 3.71 -2.42
N GLN A 317 17.40 4.21 -3.10
CA GLN A 317 17.49 4.86 -4.41
C GLN A 317 18.30 4.04 -5.42
N ALA A 318 18.02 2.73 -5.46
CA ALA A 318 18.83 1.75 -6.17
C ALA A 318 18.77 1.87 -7.69
N ALA A 319 17.81 2.63 -8.24
CA ALA A 319 17.65 2.84 -9.67
C ALA A 319 16.96 4.18 -9.98
N HIS A 320 17.17 4.69 -11.21
CA HIS A 320 16.59 5.94 -11.72
C HIS A 320 15.87 5.75 -13.07
N GLU A 321 15.94 4.57 -13.70
CA GLU A 321 15.29 4.28 -14.99
C GLU A 321 14.06 3.37 -14.86
N GLY A 322 13.87 2.73 -13.70
CA GLY A 322 12.70 1.90 -13.41
C GLY A 322 12.61 0.60 -14.19
N GLU A 323 13.70 0.13 -14.80
CA GLU A 323 13.74 -1.15 -15.50
C GLU A 323 14.43 -2.22 -14.66
N VAL A 324 13.82 -3.39 -14.56
CA VAL A 324 14.36 -4.59 -13.92
C VAL A 324 14.33 -5.77 -14.87
N LYS A 325 15.32 -6.66 -14.76
CA LYS A 325 15.42 -7.90 -15.53
C LYS A 325 15.51 -9.11 -14.63
N PHE A 326 14.89 -10.20 -15.04
CA PHE A 326 15.10 -11.50 -14.42
C PHE A 326 16.53 -11.97 -14.63
N VAL A 327 17.08 -12.61 -13.62
CA VAL A 327 18.39 -13.25 -13.71
C VAL A 327 18.27 -14.74 -13.45
N PRO A 328 19.21 -15.56 -13.97
CA PRO A 328 19.19 -17.00 -13.71
C PRO A 328 19.20 -17.30 -12.22
N THR A 329 18.31 -18.18 -11.80
CA THR A 329 18.21 -18.70 -10.44
C THR A 329 18.43 -20.23 -10.47
N TYR A 330 18.61 -20.82 -9.31
CA TYR A 330 18.61 -22.27 -9.18
C TYR A 330 17.19 -22.87 -8.94
N PHE A 331 16.17 -22.02 -9.04
CA PHE A 331 14.76 -22.42 -9.00
C PHE A 331 14.19 -22.48 -10.41
N ASP A 332 13.65 -23.62 -10.81
CA ASP A 332 13.15 -23.88 -12.18
C ASP A 332 11.89 -23.07 -12.57
N ALA A 333 11.22 -22.44 -11.59
CA ALA A 333 10.01 -21.67 -11.82
C ALA A 333 10.22 -20.38 -12.59
N PHE A 334 11.44 -19.84 -12.61
CA PHE A 334 11.74 -18.53 -13.16
C PHE A 334 12.40 -18.61 -14.55
N THR A 335 11.85 -17.82 -15.47
CA THR A 335 12.34 -17.64 -16.83
C THR A 335 12.86 -16.22 -17.06
N THR A 336 13.48 -15.99 -18.21
CA THR A 336 13.93 -14.64 -18.58
C THR A 336 12.78 -13.69 -18.83
N GLY A 337 13.02 -12.39 -18.63
CA GLY A 337 12.06 -11.32 -18.87
C GLY A 337 12.52 -10.02 -18.25
N ASN A 338 11.76 -8.97 -18.49
CA ASN A 338 11.95 -7.67 -17.86
C ASN A 338 10.62 -7.06 -17.44
N CYS A 339 10.68 -6.09 -16.54
CA CYS A 339 9.57 -5.25 -16.15
C CYS A 339 10.03 -3.80 -16.10
N THR A 340 9.10 -2.88 -16.38
CA THR A 340 9.36 -1.44 -16.24
C THR A 340 8.29 -0.83 -15.35
N PHE A 341 8.72 -0.22 -14.24
CA PHE A 341 7.83 0.45 -13.28
C PHE A 341 7.88 1.98 -13.43
N ALA A 342 6.87 2.66 -12.87
CA ALA A 342 6.73 4.11 -12.98
C ALA A 342 7.72 4.82 -12.05
N GLN A 343 8.73 5.48 -12.61
CA GLN A 343 9.74 6.22 -11.85
C GLN A 343 9.58 7.73 -11.95
N LYS A 344 8.85 8.21 -12.95
CA LYS A 344 8.56 9.62 -13.16
C LYS A 344 7.11 9.92 -12.84
N TYR A 345 6.86 11.14 -12.37
CA TYR A 345 5.50 11.63 -12.13
C TYR A 345 4.62 11.49 -13.36
N ASN A 346 3.40 11.03 -13.14
CA ASN A 346 2.37 10.87 -14.15
C ASN A 346 0.98 10.94 -13.49
N GLU A 347 -0.07 10.93 -14.29
CA GLU A 347 -1.46 11.03 -13.82
C GLU A 347 -2.12 9.68 -13.48
N ASP A 348 -1.50 8.55 -13.86
CA ASP A 348 -2.09 7.22 -13.75
C ASP A 348 -1.75 6.51 -12.45
N ILE A 349 -0.46 6.56 -12.05
CA ILE A 349 0.07 5.85 -10.89
C ILE A 349 1.19 6.68 -10.23
N TYR A 350 1.32 6.59 -8.94
CA TYR A 350 2.39 7.27 -8.20
C TYR A 350 3.80 6.89 -8.69
N ALA A 351 4.72 7.84 -8.63
CA ALA A 351 6.11 7.61 -9.02
C ALA A 351 6.91 6.93 -7.91
N VAL A 352 7.85 6.08 -8.31
CA VAL A 352 8.78 5.34 -7.43
C VAL A 352 10.17 5.96 -7.57
N GLU A 353 10.43 7.05 -6.89
CA GLU A 353 11.70 7.77 -6.94
C GLU A 353 12.84 7.05 -6.21
N SER A 354 12.51 6.27 -5.19
CA SER A 354 13.48 5.61 -4.29
C SER A 354 13.20 4.11 -4.14
N PRO A 355 13.39 3.30 -5.20
CA PRO A 355 13.32 1.86 -5.06
C PRO A 355 14.50 1.32 -4.25
N ASP A 356 14.28 0.26 -3.46
CA ASP A 356 15.29 -0.36 -2.64
C ASP A 356 16.08 -1.46 -3.38
N ALA A 357 17.35 -1.57 -3.08
CA ALA A 357 18.10 -2.79 -3.34
C ALA A 357 17.88 -3.80 -2.21
N VAL A 358 17.37 -4.97 -2.56
CA VAL A 358 17.19 -6.10 -1.63
C VAL A 358 18.12 -7.24 -2.02
N MET A 359 18.82 -7.82 -1.04
CA MET A 359 19.78 -8.89 -1.25
C MET A 359 19.39 -10.12 -0.43
N PRO A 360 19.68 -11.35 -0.88
CA PRO A 360 19.47 -12.54 -0.06
C PRO A 360 20.17 -12.42 1.29
N ALA A 361 19.44 -12.70 2.38
CA ALA A 361 20.03 -12.74 3.72
C ALA A 361 20.87 -13.98 3.93
N ASP A 362 20.45 -15.12 3.35
CA ASP A 362 21.11 -16.42 3.39
C ASP A 362 21.18 -16.98 1.96
N LYS A 363 22.38 -17.17 1.44
CA LYS A 363 22.62 -17.64 0.07
C LYS A 363 22.32 -19.13 -0.13
N ASP A 364 22.23 -19.89 0.95
CA ASP A 364 21.88 -21.31 0.90
C ASP A 364 20.37 -21.51 0.79
N LYS A 365 19.56 -20.51 1.17
CA LYS A 365 18.11 -20.53 1.14
C LYS A 365 17.49 -19.70 0.03
N GLY A 366 18.20 -18.68 -0.44
CA GLY A 366 17.66 -17.74 -1.39
C GLY A 366 18.67 -17.16 -2.36
N CYS A 367 18.16 -16.57 -3.43
CA CYS A 367 18.98 -15.92 -4.45
C CYS A 367 18.30 -14.65 -4.98
N THR A 368 19.09 -13.84 -5.70
CA THR A 368 18.55 -12.72 -6.47
C THR A 368 17.69 -13.24 -7.62
N LEU A 369 16.47 -12.72 -7.71
CA LEU A 369 15.52 -12.98 -8.80
C LEU A 369 15.59 -11.89 -9.86
N LEU A 370 15.63 -10.64 -9.43
CA LEU A 370 15.57 -9.47 -10.29
C LEU A 370 16.76 -8.55 -10.03
N ARG A 371 17.23 -7.89 -11.10
CA ARG A 371 18.25 -6.84 -11.00
C ARG A 371 17.79 -5.60 -11.75
N TYR A 372 18.11 -4.43 -11.22
CA TYR A 372 17.98 -3.17 -11.93
C TYR A 372 18.87 -3.17 -13.17
N SER A 373 18.30 -2.84 -14.34
CA SER A 373 19.02 -2.98 -15.63
C SER A 373 20.19 -2.01 -15.75
N GLU A 374 20.05 -0.80 -15.20
CA GLU A 374 21.03 0.28 -15.32
C GLU A 374 22.35 0.01 -14.60
N ASN A 375 22.34 -0.73 -13.50
CA ASN A 375 23.52 -0.89 -12.62
C ASN A 375 23.74 -2.31 -12.12
N ASN A 376 22.87 -3.23 -12.48
CA ASN A 376 22.93 -4.65 -12.10
C ASN A 376 22.82 -4.93 -10.58
N ILE A 377 22.31 -3.96 -9.78
CA ILE A 377 22.03 -4.12 -8.36
C ILE A 377 20.78 -5.01 -8.17
N SER A 378 20.74 -5.80 -7.09
CA SER A 378 19.62 -6.71 -6.80
C SER A 378 18.34 -5.95 -6.47
N ALA A 379 17.30 -6.18 -7.25
CA ALA A 379 15.98 -5.54 -7.12
C ALA A 379 14.93 -6.46 -6.49
N GLY A 380 15.19 -7.76 -6.40
CA GLY A 380 14.26 -8.74 -5.85
C GLY A 380 14.95 -10.04 -5.50
N VAL A 381 14.44 -10.70 -4.47
CA VAL A 381 14.97 -11.96 -3.94
C VAL A 381 13.86 -12.98 -3.77
N VAL A 382 14.21 -14.24 -3.91
CA VAL A 382 13.35 -15.39 -3.62
C VAL A 382 14.07 -16.34 -2.67
N ASN A 383 13.31 -16.94 -1.75
CA ASN A 383 13.83 -17.86 -0.75
C ASN A 383 12.94 -19.09 -0.60
N ASP A 384 13.55 -20.23 -0.33
CA ASP A 384 12.90 -21.49 0.06
C ASP A 384 13.44 -21.92 1.43
N PHE A 385 12.61 -21.84 2.44
CA PHE A 385 12.95 -22.23 3.82
C PHE A 385 12.62 -23.70 4.10
N GLY A 386 12.18 -24.46 3.09
CA GLY A 386 11.78 -25.86 3.20
C GLY A 386 10.35 -26.07 3.63
N GLY A 387 9.81 -25.26 4.53
CA GLY A 387 8.41 -25.29 4.95
C GLY A 387 7.54 -24.20 4.34
N TYR A 388 8.13 -23.14 3.86
CA TYR A 388 7.47 -22.03 3.18
C TYR A 388 8.47 -21.31 2.25
N LYS A 389 7.96 -20.47 1.38
CA LYS A 389 8.75 -19.70 0.41
C LYS A 389 8.40 -18.23 0.47
N THR A 390 9.36 -17.36 0.12
CA THR A 390 9.14 -15.92 0.07
C THR A 390 9.68 -15.33 -1.22
N CYS A 391 9.03 -14.25 -1.68
CA CYS A 391 9.53 -13.39 -2.73
C CYS A 391 9.40 -11.94 -2.24
N VAL A 392 10.48 -11.16 -2.30
CA VAL A 392 10.48 -9.75 -1.90
C VAL A 392 11.11 -8.93 -3.01
N VAL A 393 10.40 -7.88 -3.47
CA VAL A 393 10.88 -6.95 -4.48
C VAL A 393 10.96 -5.53 -3.91
N GLY A 394 12.04 -4.81 -4.22
CA GLY A 394 12.36 -3.47 -3.73
C GLY A 394 11.66 -2.34 -4.48
N PHE A 395 10.59 -2.64 -5.19
CA PHE A 395 9.71 -1.69 -5.87
C PHE A 395 8.27 -2.17 -5.82
N PRO A 396 7.27 -1.28 -5.88
CA PRO A 396 5.86 -1.66 -5.85
C PRO A 396 5.43 -2.37 -7.15
N PHE A 397 4.80 -3.54 -7.02
CA PHE A 397 4.33 -4.35 -8.14
C PHE A 397 3.29 -3.61 -9.01
N GLU A 398 2.35 -2.92 -8.38
CA GLU A 398 1.28 -2.18 -9.04
C GLU A 398 1.79 -1.07 -9.96
N THR A 399 3.02 -0.60 -9.75
CA THR A 399 3.64 0.44 -10.58
C THR A 399 4.29 -0.07 -11.86
N ILE A 400 4.33 -1.39 -12.08
CA ILE A 400 4.76 -1.99 -13.35
C ILE A 400 3.77 -1.56 -14.44
N LYS A 401 4.25 -0.87 -15.47
CA LYS A 401 3.40 -0.19 -16.46
C LYS A 401 2.63 -1.14 -17.39
N CYS A 402 3.28 -2.21 -17.82
CA CYS A 402 2.73 -3.16 -18.78
C CYS A 402 2.02 -4.31 -18.06
N LYS A 403 0.75 -4.54 -18.41
CA LYS A 403 -0.05 -5.64 -17.81
C LYS A 403 0.61 -6.99 -18.00
N GLU A 404 1.11 -7.29 -19.20
CA GLU A 404 1.76 -8.55 -19.53
C GLU A 404 3.01 -8.80 -18.69
N GLN A 405 3.73 -7.72 -18.32
CA GLN A 405 4.90 -7.81 -17.44
C GLN A 405 4.47 -8.10 -15.99
N ARG A 406 3.38 -7.46 -15.50
CA ARG A 406 2.79 -7.78 -14.18
C ARG A 406 2.34 -9.23 -14.12
N ASP A 407 1.58 -9.67 -15.12
CA ASP A 407 1.04 -11.05 -15.20
C ASP A 407 2.17 -12.08 -15.25
N ASN A 408 3.24 -11.79 -16.00
CA ASN A 408 4.39 -12.67 -16.08
C ASN A 408 5.12 -12.79 -14.73
N LEU A 409 5.36 -11.67 -14.04
CA LEU A 409 6.01 -11.68 -12.71
C LEU A 409 5.13 -12.43 -11.69
N MET A 410 3.85 -12.08 -11.59
CA MET A 410 2.94 -12.70 -10.63
C MET A 410 2.82 -14.21 -10.88
N ARG A 411 2.65 -14.64 -12.13
CA ARG A 411 2.57 -16.05 -12.48
C ARG A 411 3.82 -16.82 -12.06
N GLN A 412 5.02 -16.29 -12.34
CA GLN A 412 6.28 -16.97 -11.98
C GLN A 412 6.45 -17.03 -10.45
N VAL A 413 6.05 -16.00 -9.71
CA VAL A 413 6.06 -16.02 -8.24
C VAL A 413 5.09 -17.06 -7.69
N LEU A 414 3.86 -17.13 -8.20
CA LEU A 414 2.86 -18.10 -7.77
C LEU A 414 3.26 -19.53 -8.13
N ASP A 415 3.81 -19.75 -9.33
CA ASP A 415 4.34 -21.05 -9.75
C ASP A 415 5.54 -21.47 -8.85
N PHE A 416 6.41 -20.55 -8.47
CA PHE A 416 7.48 -20.83 -7.51
C PHE A 416 6.93 -21.28 -6.16
N PHE A 417 5.88 -20.64 -5.65
CA PHE A 417 5.30 -20.96 -4.35
C PHE A 417 4.60 -22.34 -4.33
N THR A 418 3.95 -22.72 -5.42
CA THR A 418 3.09 -23.89 -5.48
C THR A 418 3.73 -25.13 -6.12
N ASN A 419 4.86 -24.95 -6.83
CA ASN A 419 5.60 -26.10 -7.35
C ASN A 419 6.27 -26.86 -6.20
N GLU A 420 5.83 -28.09 -5.99
CA GLU A 420 6.55 -29.05 -5.12
C GLU A 420 7.92 -29.37 -5.74
N LYS A 421 8.94 -29.51 -4.90
CA LYS A 421 10.22 -30.06 -5.35
C LYS A 421 9.98 -31.47 -5.88
N LYS A 422 10.19 -31.69 -7.18
CA LYS A 422 10.26 -33.02 -7.77
C LYS A 422 11.47 -33.79 -7.26
#